data_1a0ffa0449dbb1096a86820ef830a896
#
_entry.id   1a0ffa0449dbb1096a86820ef830a896
#
_cell.length_a   1.000
_cell.length_b   1.000
_cell.length_c   1.000
_cell.angle_alpha   90.00
_cell.angle_beta   90.00
_cell.angle_gamma   90.00
#
_symmetry.space_group_name_H-M   'P 1'
#
loop_
_entity.id
_entity.type
_entity.pdbx_description
1 polymer ?
#
loop_
_entity_poly.entity_id
_entity_poly.type
_entity_poly.pdbx_seq_one_letter_code
_entity_poly.pdbx_strand_id
1 'polypeptide(L)'
;MCLPHIKKTNYGRIINIASTDGKRYRESVSVGYSMVKHALVSMSHATRIAGWNDGIRVTAICPGAVDTNLLNGIPGVTTSKQRLKPETIAHTVSYVLSLPKNASVAELPINARVESTI
;
A
#
# COMPACT_ATOMS: atom_id res chain seq x y z
N MET A 1 -13.24 16.50 -1.83
CA MET A 1 -12.39 15.82 -0.84
C MET A 1 -13.20 14.86 0.00
N CYS A 2 -12.65 13.66 0.26
CA CYS A 2 -13.36 12.62 1.02
C CYS A 2 -13.39 12.88 2.52
N LEU A 3 -12.33 13.48 3.09
CA LEU A 3 -12.17 13.62 4.54
C LEU A 3 -13.35 14.29 5.27
N PRO A 4 -13.92 15.41 4.79
CA PRO A 4 -15.04 16.01 5.48
C PRO A 4 -16.27 15.11 5.57
N HIS A 5 -16.52 14.30 4.55
CA HIS A 5 -17.64 13.35 4.57
C HIS A 5 -17.36 12.17 5.51
N ILE A 6 -16.15 11.65 5.52
CA ILE A 6 -15.75 10.56 6.40
C ILE A 6 -15.82 11.00 7.86
N LYS A 7 -15.40 12.21 8.19
CA LYS A 7 -15.47 12.77 9.54
C LYS A 7 -16.89 12.81 10.09
N LYS A 8 -17.87 13.12 9.24
CA LYS A 8 -19.28 13.18 9.66
C LYS A 8 -19.82 11.83 10.14
N THR A 9 -19.33 10.72 9.58
CA THR A 9 -19.79 9.37 9.97
C THR A 9 -19.03 8.82 11.16
N ASN A 10 -17.91 9.44 11.56
CA ASN A 10 -16.98 8.94 12.57
C ASN A 10 -16.55 7.50 12.28
N TYR A 11 -16.52 7.15 11.00
CA TYR A 11 -16.06 5.84 10.51
C TYR A 11 -15.50 6.03 9.10
N GLY A 12 -14.25 5.70 8.90
CA GLY A 12 -13.62 5.79 7.59
C GLY A 12 -12.50 4.79 7.44
N ARG A 13 -12.38 4.27 6.23
CA ARG A 13 -11.28 3.39 5.85
C ARG A 13 -10.67 3.92 4.56
N ILE A 14 -9.39 4.18 4.59
CA ILE A 14 -8.61 4.62 3.44
C ILE A 14 -7.52 3.58 3.20
N ILE A 15 -7.50 3.03 2.00
CA ILE A 15 -6.48 2.08 1.58
C ILE A 15 -5.69 2.73 0.44
N ASN A 16 -4.42 2.94 0.67
CA ASN A 16 -3.50 3.43 -0.35
C ASN A 16 -2.63 2.27 -0.85
N ILE A 17 -2.62 2.06 -2.16
CA ILE A 17 -1.77 1.03 -2.76
C ILE A 17 -0.45 1.68 -3.10
N ALA A 18 0.53 1.48 -2.22
CA ALA A 18 1.88 1.98 -2.41
C ALA A 18 2.74 0.94 -3.13
N SER A 19 3.88 0.60 -2.59
CA SER A 19 4.81 -0.38 -3.14
C SER A 19 5.87 -0.70 -2.10
N THR A 20 6.51 -1.85 -2.20
CA THR A 20 7.76 -2.11 -1.48
C THR A 20 8.82 -1.07 -1.85
N ASP A 21 8.76 -0.49 -3.05
CA ASP A 21 9.65 0.60 -3.47
C ASP A 21 9.30 1.95 -2.82
N GLY A 22 8.27 2.00 -2.03
CA GLY A 22 7.96 3.10 -1.11
C GLY A 22 8.59 2.94 0.27
N LYS A 23 9.23 1.79 0.52
CA LYS A 23 9.88 1.46 1.80
C LYS A 23 11.39 1.37 1.68
N ARG A 24 11.90 1.27 0.46
CA ARG A 24 13.32 1.14 0.17
C ARG A 24 13.60 1.59 -1.26
N TYR A 25 14.87 1.77 -1.60
CA TYR A 25 15.30 2.08 -2.96
C TYR A 25 16.07 0.90 -3.56
N ARG A 26 15.86 0.68 -4.87
CA ARG A 26 16.62 -0.27 -5.69
C ARG A 26 17.08 0.41 -6.97
N GLU A 27 18.27 0.10 -7.41
CA GLU A 27 18.84 0.66 -8.65
C GLU A 27 18.01 0.30 -9.90
N SER A 28 17.29 -0.81 -9.87
CA SER A 28 16.44 -1.25 -10.98
C SER A 28 15.14 -0.45 -11.13
N VAL A 29 14.88 0.49 -10.22
CA VAL A 29 13.66 1.29 -10.19
C VAL A 29 14.02 2.77 -10.36
N SER A 30 13.21 3.51 -11.11
CA SER A 30 13.45 4.92 -11.28
C SER A 30 13.34 5.66 -9.93
N VAL A 31 14.20 6.66 -9.75
CA VAL A 31 14.18 7.51 -8.55
C VAL A 31 12.81 8.18 -8.39
N GLY A 32 12.23 8.68 -9.48
CA GLY A 32 10.92 9.33 -9.44
C GLY A 32 9.82 8.42 -8.94
N TYR A 33 9.78 7.18 -9.42
CA TYR A 33 8.81 6.19 -8.95
C TYR A 33 8.97 5.91 -7.45
N SER A 34 10.20 5.68 -7.00
CA SER A 34 10.48 5.43 -5.60
C SER A 34 10.10 6.64 -4.74
N MET A 35 10.43 7.85 -5.17
CA MET A 35 10.05 9.07 -4.46
C MET A 35 8.54 9.20 -4.30
N VAL A 36 7.77 8.98 -5.36
CA VAL A 36 6.30 9.05 -5.31
C VAL A 36 5.74 8.02 -4.35
N LYS A 37 6.25 6.80 -4.38
CA LYS A 37 5.76 5.73 -3.49
C LYS A 37 6.14 5.97 -2.04
N HIS A 38 7.33 6.51 -1.75
CA HIS A 38 7.71 6.95 -0.40
C HIS A 38 6.79 8.08 0.09
N ALA A 39 6.50 9.05 -0.79
CA ALA A 39 5.59 10.13 -0.47
C ALA A 39 4.17 9.61 -0.14
N LEU A 40 3.68 8.61 -0.88
CA LEU A 40 2.37 8.00 -0.63
C LEU A 40 2.32 7.31 0.74
N VAL A 41 3.38 6.59 1.11
CA VAL A 41 3.48 5.96 2.45
C VAL A 41 3.47 7.05 3.53
N SER A 42 4.27 8.09 3.37
CA SER A 42 4.32 9.21 4.32
C SER A 42 2.97 9.91 4.45
N MET A 43 2.32 10.19 3.33
CA MET A 43 0.97 10.80 3.32
C MET A 43 -0.05 9.91 4.02
N SER A 44 0.04 8.60 3.86
CA SER A 44 -0.83 7.65 4.56
C SER A 44 -0.71 7.78 6.07
N HIS A 45 0.51 7.91 6.58
CA HIS A 45 0.75 8.12 8.01
C HIS A 45 0.23 9.48 8.48
N ALA A 46 0.46 10.53 7.72
CA ALA A 46 -0.04 11.86 8.06
C ALA A 46 -1.56 11.87 8.15
N THR A 47 -2.24 11.26 7.17
CA THR A 47 -3.69 11.16 7.15
C THR A 47 -4.21 10.31 8.31
N ARG A 48 -3.53 9.21 8.63
CA ARG A 48 -3.87 8.35 9.77
C ARG A 48 -3.83 9.11 11.09
N ILE A 49 -2.78 9.90 11.30
CA ILE A 49 -2.63 10.68 12.53
C ILE A 49 -3.70 11.77 12.60
N ALA A 50 -3.88 12.53 11.52
CA ALA A 50 -4.84 13.62 11.48
C ALA A 50 -6.30 13.15 11.64
N GLY A 51 -6.63 11.97 11.13
CA GLY A 51 -8.01 11.46 11.15
C GLY A 51 -8.34 10.51 12.29
N TRP A 52 -7.38 10.19 13.16
CA TRP A 52 -7.57 9.15 14.17
C TRP A 52 -8.78 9.37 15.07
N ASN A 53 -8.91 10.58 15.59
CA ASN A 53 -10.00 10.94 16.49
C ASN A 53 -11.35 11.05 15.79
N ASP A 54 -11.35 11.16 14.46
CA ASP A 54 -12.55 11.16 13.62
C ASP A 54 -12.96 9.76 13.14
N GLY A 55 -12.36 8.73 13.68
CA GLY A 55 -12.66 7.34 13.31
C GLY A 55 -12.06 6.91 11.98
N ILE A 56 -11.10 7.65 11.46
CA ILE A 56 -10.44 7.33 10.19
C ILE A 56 -9.25 6.41 10.44
N ARG A 57 -9.20 5.31 9.69
CA ARG A 57 -8.08 4.37 9.68
C ARG A 57 -7.51 4.30 8.28
N VAL A 58 -6.21 4.44 8.19
CA VAL A 58 -5.51 4.48 6.89
C VAL A 58 -4.48 3.37 6.85
N THR A 59 -4.48 2.61 5.79
CA THR A 59 -3.52 1.55 5.55
C THR A 59 -2.78 1.80 4.25
N ALA A 60 -1.45 1.77 4.30
CA ALA A 60 -0.61 1.72 3.13
C ALA A 60 -0.28 0.25 2.84
N ILE A 61 -0.85 -0.30 1.79
CA ILE A 61 -0.48 -1.63 1.30
C ILE A 61 0.72 -1.46 0.39
N CYS A 62 1.79 -2.18 0.67
CA CYS A 62 3.07 -2.07 -0.03
C CYS A 62 3.40 -3.39 -0.72
N PRO A 63 2.78 -3.70 -1.87
CA PRO A 63 3.05 -4.94 -2.58
C PRO A 63 4.40 -4.89 -3.28
N GLY A 64 5.02 -6.05 -3.41
CA GLY A 64 6.12 -6.28 -4.33
C GLY A 64 5.61 -6.38 -5.77
N ALA A 65 6.27 -7.18 -6.60
CA ALA A 65 5.87 -7.35 -8.00
C ALA A 65 4.49 -8.03 -8.10
N VAL A 66 3.53 -7.33 -8.65
CA VAL A 66 2.17 -7.85 -8.92
C VAL A 66 2.06 -8.20 -10.40
N ASP A 67 1.40 -9.30 -10.69
CA ASP A 67 1.25 -9.79 -12.07
C ASP A 67 0.20 -8.96 -12.81
N THR A 68 0.68 -7.87 -13.40
CA THR A 68 -0.12 -6.93 -14.20
C THR A 68 0.63 -6.61 -15.49
N ASN A 69 -0.08 -6.05 -16.47
CA ASN A 69 0.52 -5.62 -17.73
C ASN A 69 1.60 -4.53 -17.56
N LEU A 70 1.56 -3.79 -16.46
CA LEU A 70 2.52 -2.73 -16.15
C LEU A 70 3.98 -3.24 -16.14
N LEU A 71 4.20 -4.49 -15.73
CA LEU A 71 5.54 -5.09 -15.60
C LEU A 71 5.98 -5.85 -16.85
N ASN A 72 5.13 -6.00 -17.85
CA ASN A 72 5.47 -6.74 -19.07
C ASN A 72 6.55 -6.01 -19.87
N GLY A 73 7.56 -6.77 -20.30
CA GLY A 73 8.66 -6.25 -21.11
C GLY A 73 9.71 -5.44 -20.35
N ILE A 74 9.64 -5.33 -19.03
CA ILE A 74 10.65 -4.64 -18.23
C ILE A 74 11.77 -5.64 -17.85
N PRO A 75 13.04 -5.36 -18.25
CA PRO A 75 14.17 -6.23 -17.91
C PRO A 75 14.39 -6.30 -16.40
N GLY A 76 14.81 -7.48 -15.90
CA GLY A 76 15.16 -7.67 -14.49
C GLY A 76 13.99 -7.77 -13.53
N VAL A 77 12.76 -7.70 -14.03
CA VAL A 77 11.55 -7.86 -13.21
C VAL A 77 11.28 -9.36 -12.99
N THR A 78 10.79 -9.67 -11.81
CA THR A 78 10.30 -11.00 -11.42
C THR A 78 9.39 -11.60 -12.50
N THR A 79 9.55 -12.88 -12.81
CA THR A 79 8.70 -13.57 -13.79
C THR A 79 7.26 -13.63 -13.33
N SER A 80 6.31 -13.75 -14.27
CA SER A 80 4.86 -13.78 -13.96
C SER A 80 4.52 -14.86 -12.92
N LYS A 81 5.16 -16.03 -12.98
CA LYS A 81 4.94 -17.11 -12.01
C LYS A 81 5.35 -16.75 -10.58
N GLN A 82 6.28 -15.82 -10.43
CA GLN A 82 6.83 -15.39 -9.14
C GLN A 82 6.19 -14.11 -8.64
N ARG A 83 5.29 -13.50 -9.41
CA ARG A 83 4.60 -12.28 -9.02
C ARG A 83 3.40 -12.58 -8.14
N LEU A 84 3.04 -11.62 -7.31
CA LEU A 84 1.78 -11.66 -6.57
C LEU A 84 0.61 -11.57 -7.55
N LYS A 85 -0.44 -12.32 -7.30
CA LYS A 85 -1.66 -12.20 -8.08
C LYS A 85 -2.46 -10.97 -7.62
N PRO A 86 -3.13 -10.25 -8.55
CA PRO A 86 -4.00 -9.15 -8.16
C PRO A 86 -5.06 -9.55 -7.12
N GLU A 87 -5.56 -10.79 -7.20
CA GLU A 87 -6.54 -11.32 -6.25
C GLU A 87 -5.99 -11.39 -4.83
N THR A 88 -4.69 -11.64 -4.67
CA THR A 88 -4.03 -11.63 -3.35
C THR A 88 -4.08 -10.25 -2.73
N ILE A 89 -3.83 -9.21 -3.53
CA ILE A 89 -3.94 -7.83 -3.07
C ILE A 89 -5.38 -7.49 -2.72
N ALA A 90 -6.33 -7.91 -3.55
CA ALA A 90 -7.76 -7.68 -3.28
C ALA A 90 -8.21 -8.35 -1.98
N HIS A 91 -7.77 -9.59 -1.71
CA HIS A 91 -8.06 -10.28 -0.44
C HIS A 91 -7.46 -9.54 0.75
N THR A 92 -6.26 -8.99 0.60
CA THR A 92 -5.60 -8.20 1.65
C THR A 92 -6.40 -6.94 1.96
N VAL A 93 -6.86 -6.22 0.93
CA VAL A 93 -7.74 -5.05 1.10
C VAL A 93 -9.02 -5.44 1.85
N SER A 94 -9.65 -6.52 1.43
CA SER A 94 -10.88 -7.03 2.04
C SER A 94 -10.68 -7.36 3.52
N TYR A 95 -9.56 -8.00 3.86
CA TYR A 95 -9.21 -8.30 5.25
C TYR A 95 -9.06 -7.04 6.09
N VAL A 96 -8.32 -6.05 5.61
CA VAL A 96 -8.11 -4.78 6.32
C VAL A 96 -9.44 -4.07 6.55
N LEU A 97 -10.31 -4.06 5.55
CA LEU A 97 -11.63 -3.44 5.65
C LEU A 97 -12.55 -4.15 6.63
N SER A 98 -12.32 -5.43 6.90
CA SER A 98 -13.12 -6.23 7.84
C SER A 98 -12.76 -5.98 9.30
N LEU A 99 -11.66 -5.31 9.59
CA LEU A 99 -11.19 -5.08 10.95
C LEU A 99 -12.13 -4.15 11.72
N PRO A 100 -12.27 -4.34 13.04
CA PRO A 100 -13.10 -3.46 13.85
C PRO A 100 -12.53 -2.04 13.93
N LYS A 101 -13.36 -1.10 14.35
CA LYS A 101 -13.02 0.33 14.40
C LYS A 101 -11.79 0.63 15.25
N ASN A 102 -11.54 -0.15 16.30
CA ASN A 102 -10.41 0.02 17.20
C ASN A 102 -9.11 -0.62 16.69
N ALA A 103 -9.14 -1.29 15.53
CA ALA A 103 -7.96 -1.90 14.94
C ALA A 103 -7.48 -1.11 13.72
N SER A 104 -6.18 -0.89 13.65
CA SER A 104 -5.56 -0.18 12.53
C SER A 104 -4.29 -0.89 12.10
N VAL A 105 -4.24 -1.24 10.83
CA VAL A 105 -3.01 -1.71 10.18
C VAL A 105 -2.43 -0.52 9.43
N ALA A 106 -1.33 0.02 9.92
CA ALA A 106 -0.74 1.22 9.33
C ALA A 106 -0.03 0.95 8.01
N GLU A 107 0.76 -0.12 7.96
CA GLU A 107 1.48 -0.55 6.77
C GLU A 107 1.38 -2.06 6.63
N LEU A 108 1.31 -2.53 5.39
CA LEU A 108 1.26 -3.95 5.11
C LEU A 108 2.12 -4.28 3.88
N PRO A 109 3.42 -4.53 4.07
CA PRO A 109 4.28 -5.04 3.00
C PRO A 109 3.88 -6.47 2.64
N ILE A 110 3.80 -6.73 1.33
CA ILE A 110 3.49 -8.07 0.81
C ILE A 110 4.56 -8.40 -0.23
N ASN A 111 5.43 -9.33 0.11
CA ASN A 111 6.57 -9.67 -0.73
C ASN A 111 6.27 -10.88 -1.60
N ALA A 112 6.66 -10.80 -2.89
CA ALA A 112 6.60 -11.91 -3.82
C ALA A 112 7.84 -12.83 -3.69
N ARG A 113 8.88 -12.32 -3.05
CA ARG A 113 10.16 -13.01 -2.83
C ARG A 113 10.82 -12.45 -1.58
N VAL A 114 11.92 -13.06 -1.16
CA VAL A 114 12.71 -12.54 -0.04
C VAL A 114 13.24 -11.14 -0.38
N GLU A 115 12.99 -10.20 0.51
CA GLU A 115 13.53 -8.85 0.45
C GLU A 115 14.49 -8.63 1.63
N SER A 116 15.57 -7.89 1.39
CA SER A 116 16.61 -7.71 2.41
C SER A 116 16.22 -6.74 3.53
N THR A 117 15.28 -5.86 3.28
CA THR A 117 14.95 -4.76 4.21
C THR A 117 13.50 -4.72 4.67
N ILE A 118 12.65 -5.53 4.09
CA ILE A 118 11.21 -5.56 4.43
C ILE A 118 10.64 -6.95 4.31
#